data_dbfc067da6960b6a8f653f11521be346
#
_entry.id   dbfc067da6960b6a8f653f11521be346
#
_cell.length_a   1.000
_cell.length_b   1.000
_cell.length_c   1.000
_cell.angle_alpha   90.00
_cell.angle_beta   90.00
_cell.angle_gamma   90.00
#
_symmetry.space_group_name_H-M   'P 1'
#
loop_
_entity.id
_entity.type
_entity.pdbx_description
1 polymer ?
#
loop_
_entity_poly.entity_id
_entity_poly.type
_entity_poly.pdbx_seq_one_letter_code
_entity_poly.pdbx_strand_id
1 'polypeptide(L)'
;IKSSAASDVYKRQTNIQPSHWLAVSKAIEEHYEEYDGFVITHGTDTMAYTAAALSYLIQNSPKPIVITGAQKPIDMENTDARTNLADSLRFASHDKAHGINIVFDGKVIAGTRGKKERTKSYNAFSSINFPYIAIIQEDHILFYLDDKAQVTEPLTFYHQMDSSVGLIKLIPSADASLLDYMAAHYDAVIIESFGVGGLPSYDDGGDYYRAVAHWINLGKTVIMTTQVTNEGSNM
;
A
#
# COMPACT_ATOMS: atom_id res chain seq x y z
N ILE A 1 18.75 8.36 -18.87
CA ILE A 1 18.08 7.40 -17.96
C ILE A 1 18.94 6.15 -17.93
N LYS A 2 19.63 5.92 -16.83
CA LYS A 2 20.27 4.62 -16.59
C LYS A 2 19.20 3.67 -16.06
N SER A 3 18.80 2.67 -16.85
CA SER A 3 18.01 1.56 -16.32
C SER A 3 18.97 0.49 -15.81
N SER A 4 19.05 0.28 -14.51
CA SER A 4 19.53 -0.98 -14.00
C SER A 4 18.34 -1.94 -14.04
N ALA A 5 18.36 -2.91 -14.94
CA ALA A 5 17.41 -3.99 -14.93
C ALA A 5 17.65 -4.78 -13.64
N ALA A 6 16.75 -4.64 -12.67
CA ALA A 6 16.71 -5.55 -11.56
C ALA A 6 16.37 -6.93 -12.10
N SER A 7 17.31 -7.85 -11.97
CA SER A 7 17.14 -9.25 -12.26
C SER A 7 15.95 -9.85 -11.54
N ASP A 8 15.16 -10.68 -12.22
CA ASP A 8 14.30 -11.71 -11.69
C ASP A 8 13.17 -11.33 -10.73
N VAL A 9 12.28 -10.46 -11.12
CA VAL A 9 11.03 -10.30 -10.38
C VAL A 9 9.81 -10.86 -11.12
N TYR A 10 9.97 -11.92 -11.87
CA TYR A 10 8.85 -12.80 -12.23
C TYR A 10 8.53 -13.80 -11.10
N LYS A 11 8.83 -13.43 -9.87
CA LYS A 11 8.33 -14.18 -8.71
C LYS A 11 6.90 -13.73 -8.49
N ARG A 12 6.01 -14.64 -8.78
CA ARG A 12 4.55 -14.59 -8.70
C ARG A 12 4.06 -13.49 -7.76
N GLN A 13 3.24 -12.58 -8.24
CA GLN A 13 2.64 -11.43 -7.54
C GLN A 13 2.15 -11.76 -6.12
N THR A 14 1.74 -13.00 -5.89
CA THR A 14 1.22 -13.51 -4.61
C THR A 14 2.32 -13.89 -3.60
N ASN A 15 3.59 -13.87 -3.98
CA ASN A 15 4.70 -14.31 -3.11
C ASN A 15 5.49 -13.13 -2.50
N ILE A 16 4.99 -11.91 -2.60
CA ILE A 16 5.60 -10.76 -1.94
C ILE A 16 5.52 -10.92 -0.42
N GLN A 17 6.64 -10.67 0.24
CA GLN A 17 6.81 -10.77 1.69
C GLN A 17 7.50 -9.50 2.23
N PRO A 18 7.43 -9.23 3.54
CA PRO A 18 8.09 -8.08 4.16
C PRO A 18 9.58 -7.94 3.83
N SER A 19 10.31 -9.06 3.72
CA SER A 19 11.72 -9.08 3.32
C SER A 19 11.97 -8.51 1.92
N HIS A 20 11.02 -8.65 1.00
CA HIS A 20 11.12 -8.08 -0.33
C HIS A 20 10.95 -6.56 -0.30
N TRP A 21 10.05 -6.03 0.53
CA TRP A 21 9.87 -4.57 0.70
C TRP A 21 11.13 -3.94 1.31
N LEU A 22 11.74 -4.58 2.31
CA LEU A 22 13.02 -4.14 2.87
C LEU A 22 14.14 -4.16 1.83
N ALA A 23 14.20 -5.19 0.99
CA ALA A 23 15.20 -5.28 -0.09
C ALA A 23 15.02 -4.18 -1.14
N VAL A 24 13.76 -3.86 -1.53
CA VAL A 24 13.46 -2.76 -2.45
C VAL A 24 13.81 -1.41 -1.83
N SER A 25 13.42 -1.17 -0.57
CA SER A 25 13.77 0.05 0.16
C SER A 25 15.28 0.26 0.23
N LYS A 26 16.03 -0.79 0.56
CA LYS A 26 17.50 -0.78 0.61
C LYS A 26 18.11 -0.48 -0.76
N ALA A 27 17.61 -1.10 -1.83
CA ALA A 27 18.11 -0.83 -3.19
C ALA A 27 17.86 0.63 -3.62
N ILE A 28 16.73 1.22 -3.23
CA ILE A 28 16.44 2.65 -3.46
C ILE A 28 17.44 3.51 -2.66
N GLU A 29 17.66 3.21 -1.40
CA GLU A 29 18.58 3.94 -0.52
C GLU A 29 20.01 3.93 -1.07
N GLU A 30 20.51 2.75 -1.46
CA GLU A 30 21.87 2.59 -2.02
C GLU A 30 22.12 3.42 -3.29
N HIS A 31 21.05 3.70 -4.05
CA HIS A 31 21.11 4.46 -5.31
C HIS A 31 20.45 5.83 -5.23
N TYR A 32 20.04 6.26 -4.03
CA TYR A 32 19.21 7.46 -3.89
C TYR A 32 19.86 8.72 -4.43
N GLU A 33 21.17 8.88 -4.21
CA GLU A 33 21.93 10.06 -4.69
C GLU A 33 22.30 9.99 -6.18
N GLU A 34 22.18 8.80 -6.80
CA GLU A 34 22.55 8.62 -8.21
C GLU A 34 21.43 8.97 -9.19
N TYR A 35 20.17 8.95 -8.72
CA TYR A 35 18.98 9.12 -9.58
C TYR A 35 18.05 10.20 -9.03
N ASP A 36 17.33 10.86 -9.92
CA ASP A 36 16.33 11.89 -9.59
C ASP A 36 14.95 11.32 -9.25
N GLY A 37 14.72 10.04 -9.51
CA GLY A 37 13.47 9.32 -9.21
C GLY A 37 13.56 7.84 -9.56
N PHE A 38 12.57 7.08 -9.12
CA PHE A 38 12.54 5.63 -9.23
C PHE A 38 11.20 5.17 -9.81
N VAL A 39 11.24 4.19 -10.70
CA VAL A 39 10.05 3.52 -11.21
C VAL A 39 10.20 2.01 -11.00
N ILE A 40 9.24 1.43 -10.29
CA ILE A 40 9.21 0.02 -9.92
C ILE A 40 8.06 -0.65 -10.67
N THR A 41 8.37 -1.63 -11.49
CA THR A 41 7.35 -2.48 -12.12
C THR A 41 6.97 -3.63 -11.19
N HIS A 42 5.67 -3.82 -10.98
CA HIS A 42 5.14 -4.72 -9.97
C HIS A 42 3.89 -5.45 -10.46
N GLY A 43 3.65 -6.64 -9.94
CA GLY A 43 2.39 -7.33 -10.17
C GLY A 43 1.22 -6.64 -9.45
N THR A 44 0.07 -6.57 -10.11
CA THR A 44 -1.06 -5.74 -9.65
C THR A 44 -1.72 -6.22 -8.36
N ASP A 45 -1.67 -7.52 -8.01
CA ASP A 45 -2.42 -8.06 -6.87
C ASP A 45 -1.92 -7.58 -5.51
N THR A 46 -0.60 -7.40 -5.39
CA THR A 46 0.04 -6.95 -4.14
C THR A 46 0.67 -5.56 -4.26
N MET A 47 0.44 -4.85 -5.37
CA MET A 47 1.01 -3.52 -5.63
C MET A 47 0.63 -2.50 -4.55
N ALA A 48 -0.63 -2.46 -4.12
CA ALA A 48 -1.09 -1.54 -3.09
C ALA A 48 -0.40 -1.78 -1.74
N TYR A 49 -0.16 -3.05 -1.38
CA TYR A 49 0.59 -3.40 -0.18
C TYR A 49 2.05 -2.94 -0.26
N THR A 50 2.71 -3.15 -1.40
CA THR A 50 4.07 -2.69 -1.62
C THR A 50 4.16 -1.17 -1.57
N ALA A 51 3.22 -0.45 -2.19
CA ALA A 51 3.18 1.00 -2.15
C ALA A 51 3.00 1.54 -0.73
N ALA A 52 2.09 0.94 0.04
CA ALA A 52 1.89 1.29 1.45
C ALA A 52 3.14 1.00 2.28
N ALA A 53 3.72 -0.20 2.15
CA ALA A 53 4.93 -0.57 2.90
C ALA A 53 6.09 0.37 2.61
N LEU A 54 6.36 0.67 1.34
CA LEU A 54 7.43 1.61 0.96
C LEU A 54 7.15 3.02 1.45
N SER A 55 5.88 3.45 1.53
CA SER A 55 5.52 4.77 2.07
C SER A 55 5.87 4.91 3.57
N TYR A 56 5.88 3.81 4.32
CA TYR A 56 6.29 3.81 5.72
C TYR A 56 7.79 3.53 5.90
N LEU A 57 8.40 2.76 5.00
CA LEU A 57 9.84 2.48 5.04
C LEU A 57 10.69 3.66 4.54
N ILE A 58 10.16 4.48 3.62
CA ILE A 58 10.86 5.62 3.01
C ILE A 58 9.99 6.85 3.20
N GLN A 59 10.23 7.59 4.27
CA GLN A 59 9.43 8.76 4.60
C GLN A 59 10.08 10.06 4.11
N ASN A 60 9.23 11.00 3.74
CA ASN A 60 9.61 12.36 3.35
C ASN A 60 10.56 12.42 2.15
N SER A 61 10.43 11.49 1.20
CA SER A 61 11.25 11.51 -0.01
C SER A 61 10.89 12.72 -0.90
N PRO A 62 11.82 13.67 -1.13
CA PRO A 62 11.62 14.73 -2.11
C PRO A 62 11.70 14.23 -3.55
N LYS A 63 12.22 13.02 -3.78
CA LYS A 63 12.27 12.37 -5.08
C LYS A 63 11.07 11.44 -5.26
N PRO A 64 10.52 11.31 -6.47
CA PRO A 64 9.41 10.39 -6.75
C PRO A 64 9.89 8.93 -6.75
N ILE A 65 9.10 8.09 -6.10
CA ILE A 65 9.22 6.64 -6.13
C ILE A 65 7.87 6.09 -6.63
N VAL A 66 7.83 5.72 -7.88
CA VAL A 66 6.62 5.34 -8.58
C VAL A 66 6.52 3.82 -8.67
N ILE A 67 5.35 3.27 -8.34
CA ILE A 67 5.06 1.86 -8.49
C ILE A 67 3.99 1.73 -9.55
N THR A 68 4.24 0.86 -10.52
CA THR A 68 3.32 0.60 -11.63
C THR A 68 3.30 -0.87 -12.00
N GLY A 69 2.42 -1.24 -12.90
CA GLY A 69 2.27 -2.59 -13.42
C GLY A 69 1.26 -2.66 -14.54
N ALA A 70 0.75 -3.85 -14.82
CA ALA A 70 -0.23 -4.03 -15.87
C ALA A 70 -1.21 -5.16 -15.55
N GLN A 71 -2.44 -5.03 -16.05
CA GLN A 71 -3.43 -6.10 -16.05
C GLN A 71 -3.13 -7.16 -17.11
N LYS A 72 -2.45 -6.76 -18.18
CA LYS A 72 -2.03 -7.66 -19.26
C LYS A 72 -0.52 -7.59 -19.49
N PRO A 73 0.13 -8.73 -19.75
CA PRO A 73 1.55 -8.79 -20.11
C PRO A 73 1.91 -7.84 -21.27
N ILE A 74 3.13 -7.31 -21.26
CA ILE A 74 3.58 -6.27 -22.18
C ILE A 74 3.67 -6.74 -23.63
N ASP A 75 3.80 -8.04 -23.87
CA ASP A 75 3.84 -8.70 -25.18
C ASP A 75 2.46 -8.88 -25.82
N MET A 76 1.38 -8.66 -25.08
CA MET A 76 0.03 -8.71 -25.64
C MET A 76 -0.27 -7.45 -26.46
N GLU A 77 -1.00 -7.61 -27.56
CA GLU A 77 -1.34 -6.51 -28.48
C GLU A 77 -2.10 -5.38 -27.80
N ASN A 78 -3.06 -5.70 -26.94
CA ASN A 78 -3.89 -4.75 -26.23
C ASN A 78 -3.48 -4.63 -24.75
N THR A 79 -2.18 -4.56 -24.47
CA THR A 79 -1.64 -4.38 -23.12
C THR A 79 -1.81 -2.95 -22.63
N ASP A 80 -2.06 -2.80 -21.32
CA ASP A 80 -1.99 -1.53 -20.59
C ASP A 80 -0.57 -1.22 -20.08
N ALA A 81 0.36 -2.17 -20.17
CA ALA A 81 1.71 -2.05 -19.62
C ALA A 81 2.51 -0.89 -20.21
N ARG A 82 2.39 -0.67 -21.52
CA ARG A 82 3.17 0.37 -22.23
C ARG A 82 2.75 1.76 -21.79
N THR A 83 1.44 2.00 -21.71
CA THR A 83 0.89 3.27 -21.24
C THR A 83 1.23 3.51 -19.78
N ASN A 84 1.00 2.53 -18.91
CA ASN A 84 1.30 2.65 -17.48
C ASN A 84 2.79 2.93 -17.24
N LEU A 85 3.70 2.28 -17.97
CA LEU A 85 5.14 2.52 -17.84
C LEU A 85 5.53 3.92 -18.35
N ALA A 86 5.01 4.33 -19.52
CA ALA A 86 5.28 5.65 -20.09
C ALA A 86 4.79 6.76 -19.14
N ASP A 87 3.58 6.64 -18.60
CA ASP A 87 3.01 7.58 -17.65
C ASP A 87 3.81 7.63 -16.34
N SER A 88 4.28 6.48 -15.88
CA SER A 88 5.12 6.41 -14.69
C SER A 88 6.45 7.13 -14.86
N LEU A 89 7.11 6.95 -16.01
CA LEU A 89 8.35 7.65 -16.32
C LEU A 89 8.12 9.15 -16.49
N ARG A 90 7.03 9.53 -17.15
CA ARG A 90 6.63 10.93 -17.32
C ARG A 90 6.36 11.59 -15.98
N PHE A 91 5.60 10.95 -15.09
CA PHE A 91 5.37 11.48 -13.76
C PHE A 91 6.67 11.55 -12.94
N ALA A 92 7.47 10.50 -12.93
CA ALA A 92 8.73 10.46 -12.18
C ALA A 92 9.77 11.49 -12.65
N SER A 93 9.67 11.99 -13.88
CA SER A 93 10.55 13.05 -14.42
C SER A 93 10.02 14.46 -14.21
N HIS A 94 8.85 14.63 -13.57
CA HIS A 94 8.24 15.95 -13.39
C HIS A 94 8.70 16.60 -12.08
N ASP A 95 9.01 17.90 -12.12
CA ASP A 95 9.58 18.67 -10.98
C ASP A 95 8.70 18.67 -9.72
N LYS A 96 7.37 18.54 -9.88
CA LYS A 96 6.42 18.47 -8.76
C LYS A 96 6.28 17.07 -8.17
N ALA A 97 6.77 16.04 -8.86
CA ALA A 97 6.64 14.67 -8.39
C ALA A 97 7.54 14.42 -7.18
N HIS A 98 7.00 13.72 -6.17
CA HIS A 98 7.71 13.37 -4.96
C HIS A 98 7.01 12.20 -4.22
N GLY A 99 7.70 11.62 -3.24
CA GLY A 99 7.13 10.57 -2.38
C GLY A 99 6.79 9.29 -3.14
N ILE A 100 6.06 8.40 -2.46
CA ILE A 100 5.67 7.11 -3.02
C ILE A 100 4.28 7.20 -3.65
N ASN A 101 4.18 6.84 -4.92
CA ASN A 101 2.94 6.92 -5.69
C ASN A 101 2.71 5.66 -6.52
N ILE A 102 1.45 5.29 -6.70
CA ILE A 102 1.03 4.34 -7.73
C ILE A 102 0.62 5.14 -8.96
N VAL A 103 1.18 4.80 -10.13
CA VAL A 103 0.72 5.33 -11.41
C VAL A 103 0.09 4.20 -12.21
N PHE A 104 -1.20 4.34 -12.49
CA PHE A 104 -1.98 3.30 -13.16
C PHE A 104 -3.20 3.89 -13.87
N ASP A 105 -3.42 3.52 -15.14
CA ASP A 105 -4.56 3.98 -15.94
C ASP A 105 -4.70 5.52 -15.94
N GLY A 106 -3.58 6.22 -16.18
CA GLY A 106 -3.51 7.68 -16.20
C GLY A 106 -3.75 8.38 -14.86
N LYS A 107 -3.77 7.65 -13.74
CA LYS A 107 -4.01 8.20 -12.41
C LYS A 107 -2.77 8.07 -11.54
N VAL A 108 -2.48 9.11 -10.79
CA VAL A 108 -1.44 9.14 -9.77
C VAL A 108 -2.10 9.08 -8.40
N ILE A 109 -1.80 8.04 -7.66
CA ILE A 109 -2.44 7.72 -6.38
C ILE A 109 -1.35 7.70 -5.29
N ALA A 110 -1.59 8.35 -4.16
CA ALA A 110 -0.69 8.27 -3.01
C ALA A 110 -0.50 6.82 -2.55
N GLY A 111 0.73 6.42 -2.28
CA GLY A 111 1.07 5.02 -1.99
C GLY A 111 0.29 4.38 -0.84
N THR A 112 -0.08 5.19 0.16
CA THR A 112 -0.90 4.75 1.31
C THR A 112 -2.40 4.70 1.03
N ARG A 113 -2.86 5.16 -0.15
CA ARG A 113 -4.28 5.31 -0.48
C ARG A 113 -4.75 4.41 -1.62
N GLY A 114 -3.83 3.72 -2.27
CA GLY A 114 -4.15 2.85 -3.38
C GLY A 114 -4.88 1.58 -2.95
N LYS A 115 -5.94 1.23 -3.67
CA LYS A 115 -6.66 -0.04 -3.53
C LYS A 115 -6.95 -0.64 -4.89
N LYS A 116 -6.67 -1.95 -5.06
CA LYS A 116 -7.10 -2.69 -6.24
C LYS A 116 -8.57 -3.07 -6.08
N GLU A 117 -9.42 -2.52 -6.94
CA GLU A 117 -10.86 -2.74 -6.91
C GLU A 117 -11.39 -3.63 -8.03
N ARG A 118 -10.59 -3.82 -9.08
CA ARG A 118 -11.00 -4.62 -10.24
C ARG A 118 -9.93 -5.62 -10.65
N THR A 119 -10.39 -6.82 -10.96
CA THR A 119 -9.50 -7.94 -11.29
C THR A 119 -9.13 -8.00 -12.78
N LYS A 120 -9.92 -7.40 -13.68
CA LYS A 120 -9.76 -7.52 -15.13
C LYS A 120 -9.64 -6.20 -15.89
N SER A 121 -10.37 -5.18 -15.45
CA SER A 121 -10.42 -3.87 -16.12
C SER A 121 -9.11 -3.11 -15.92
N TYR A 122 -8.73 -2.27 -16.89
CA TYR A 122 -7.51 -1.47 -16.81
C TYR A 122 -7.57 -0.40 -15.70
N ASN A 123 -8.75 0.19 -15.46
CA ASN A 123 -8.97 1.09 -14.33
C ASN A 123 -9.04 0.33 -12.99
N ALA A 124 -8.00 -0.45 -12.69
CA ALA A 124 -8.03 -1.42 -11.60
C ALA A 124 -7.82 -0.81 -10.21
N PHE A 125 -7.20 0.36 -10.11
CA PHE A 125 -6.88 1.01 -8.84
C PHE A 125 -7.67 2.30 -8.62
N SER A 126 -8.02 2.55 -7.36
CA SER A 126 -8.66 3.78 -6.90
C SER A 126 -7.92 4.34 -5.70
N SER A 127 -8.04 5.65 -5.49
CA SER A 127 -7.62 6.33 -4.26
C SER A 127 -8.75 6.30 -3.25
N ILE A 128 -8.50 5.79 -2.05
CA ILE A 128 -9.53 5.63 -1.02
C ILE A 128 -9.44 6.77 -0.01
N ASN A 129 -10.56 7.48 0.18
CA ASN A 129 -10.70 8.60 1.11
C ASN A 129 -9.63 9.69 0.94
N PHE A 130 -9.12 9.85 -0.30
CA PHE A 130 -8.12 10.84 -0.64
C PHE A 130 -8.20 11.16 -2.13
N PRO A 131 -7.97 12.40 -2.58
CA PRO A 131 -7.95 12.73 -4.00
C PRO A 131 -6.80 12.03 -4.73
N TYR A 132 -6.90 11.96 -6.05
CA TYR A 132 -5.72 11.66 -6.87
C TYR A 132 -4.68 12.76 -6.69
N ILE A 133 -3.40 12.41 -6.67
CA ILE A 133 -2.32 13.40 -6.69
C ILE A 133 -2.34 14.16 -8.01
N ALA A 134 -2.47 13.41 -9.11
CA ALA A 134 -2.55 13.96 -10.45
C ALA A 134 -3.33 13.02 -11.38
N ILE A 135 -3.72 13.55 -12.55
CA ILE A 135 -4.19 12.78 -13.70
C ILE A 135 -3.26 13.04 -14.87
N ILE A 136 -2.94 11.99 -15.62
CA ILE A 136 -2.11 12.03 -16.81
C ILE A 136 -3.03 11.79 -18.01
N GLN A 137 -3.06 12.74 -18.92
CA GLN A 137 -3.82 12.64 -20.17
C GLN A 137 -2.87 13.01 -21.32
N GLU A 138 -2.63 12.05 -22.22
CA GLU A 138 -1.66 12.19 -23.29
C GLU A 138 -0.27 12.59 -22.74
N ASP A 139 0.19 13.79 -23.06
CA ASP A 139 1.48 14.32 -22.61
C ASP A 139 1.37 15.29 -21.43
N HIS A 140 0.18 15.50 -20.89
CA HIS A 140 -0.07 16.49 -19.85
C HIS A 140 -0.33 15.82 -18.50
N ILE A 141 0.26 16.39 -17.44
CA ILE A 141 0.00 16.02 -16.06
C ILE A 141 -0.77 17.15 -15.39
N LEU A 142 -1.99 16.88 -14.98
CA LEU A 142 -2.79 17.78 -14.19
C LEU A 142 -2.69 17.41 -12.72
N PHE A 143 -1.95 18.18 -11.95
CA PHE A 143 -1.84 18.00 -10.50
C PHE A 143 -3.08 18.56 -9.79
N TYR A 144 -3.66 17.77 -8.91
CA TYR A 144 -4.69 18.19 -7.96
C TYR A 144 -4.10 18.58 -6.63
N LEU A 145 -2.97 17.96 -6.26
CA LEU A 145 -2.21 18.28 -5.06
C LEU A 145 -0.79 18.72 -5.47
N ASP A 146 -0.33 19.81 -4.92
CA ASP A 146 1.01 20.37 -5.13
C ASP A 146 1.58 20.74 -3.77
N ASP A 147 1.96 19.73 -3.03
CA ASP A 147 2.43 19.81 -1.64
C ASP A 147 3.92 19.51 -1.48
N LYS A 148 4.66 19.35 -2.58
CA LYS A 148 6.12 19.05 -2.54
C LYS A 148 6.89 20.06 -1.69
N ALA A 149 6.55 21.33 -1.78
CA ALA A 149 7.18 22.38 -1.00
C ALA A 149 6.88 22.31 0.51
N GLN A 150 5.91 21.48 0.92
CA GLN A 150 5.53 21.26 2.32
C GLN A 150 6.29 20.08 2.97
N VAL A 151 7.08 19.33 2.21
CA VAL A 151 7.96 18.27 2.74
C VAL A 151 9.14 18.94 3.44
N THR A 152 8.95 19.24 4.73
CA THR A 152 9.95 19.92 5.57
C THR A 152 10.74 18.95 6.45
N GLU A 153 10.19 17.78 6.68
CA GLU A 153 10.83 16.74 7.49
C GLU A 153 11.94 16.04 6.69
N PRO A 154 13.02 15.58 7.34
CA PRO A 154 14.12 14.94 6.66
C PRO A 154 13.71 13.59 6.07
N LEU A 155 14.29 13.27 4.90
CA LEU A 155 14.21 11.93 4.33
C LEU A 155 14.69 10.89 5.36
N THR A 156 13.88 9.86 5.56
CA THR A 156 14.20 8.81 6.52
C THR A 156 13.95 7.44 5.89
N PHE A 157 14.95 6.56 5.99
CA PHE A 157 14.83 5.15 5.64
C PHE A 157 14.73 4.30 6.90
N TYR A 158 13.72 3.45 6.97
CA TYR A 158 13.56 2.46 8.03
C TYR A 158 14.01 1.09 7.54
N HIS A 159 14.83 0.41 8.32
CA HIS A 159 15.48 -0.85 7.94
C HIS A 159 14.85 -2.09 8.59
N GLN A 160 13.78 -1.90 9.36
CA GLN A 160 13.10 -2.96 10.09
C GLN A 160 11.60 -2.86 9.90
N MET A 161 10.95 -4.01 9.90
CA MET A 161 9.51 -4.15 9.84
C MET A 161 9.12 -5.33 10.73
N ASP A 162 8.22 -5.09 11.66
CA ASP A 162 7.61 -6.18 12.42
C ASP A 162 6.52 -6.84 11.57
N SER A 163 6.65 -8.13 11.34
CA SER A 163 5.70 -8.93 10.58
C SER A 163 4.81 -9.81 11.47
N SER A 164 4.98 -9.74 12.81
CA SER A 164 4.15 -10.47 13.77
C SER A 164 2.77 -9.82 13.94
N VAL A 165 2.09 -9.56 12.82
CA VAL A 165 0.79 -8.89 12.76
C VAL A 165 -0.23 -9.80 12.13
N GLY A 166 -1.30 -10.11 12.87
CA GLY A 166 -2.46 -10.83 12.36
C GLY A 166 -3.55 -9.89 11.86
N LEU A 167 -4.34 -10.36 10.90
CA LEU A 167 -5.54 -9.65 10.41
C LEU A 167 -6.75 -10.56 10.57
N ILE A 168 -7.81 -10.04 11.19
CA ILE A 168 -9.10 -10.69 11.24
C ILE A 168 -10.19 -9.78 10.65
N LYS A 169 -10.92 -10.31 9.69
CA LYS A 169 -12.13 -9.67 9.18
C LYS A 169 -13.34 -10.31 9.86
N LEU A 170 -14.10 -9.52 10.58
CA LEU A 170 -15.29 -9.99 11.26
C LEU A 170 -16.40 -10.34 10.25
N ILE A 171 -17.08 -11.45 10.51
CA ILE A 171 -18.32 -11.84 9.83
C ILE A 171 -19.38 -12.11 10.89
N PRO A 172 -20.68 -12.01 10.56
CA PRO A 172 -21.74 -12.46 11.48
C PRO A 172 -21.45 -13.89 11.97
N SER A 173 -21.61 -14.15 13.24
CA SER A 173 -21.29 -15.42 13.93
C SER A 173 -19.80 -15.80 14.00
N ALA A 174 -18.87 -14.89 13.72
CA ALA A 174 -17.46 -15.15 14.00
C ALA A 174 -17.23 -15.34 15.50
N ASP A 175 -16.41 -16.34 15.85
CA ASP A 175 -16.13 -16.69 17.25
C ASP A 175 -14.92 -15.89 17.76
N ALA A 176 -15.04 -15.31 18.94
CA ALA A 176 -13.98 -14.55 19.58
C ALA A 176 -12.76 -15.41 19.96
N SER A 177 -12.90 -16.72 20.07
CA SER A 177 -11.78 -17.65 20.32
C SER A 177 -10.67 -17.58 19.27
N LEU A 178 -10.99 -17.11 18.06
CA LEU A 178 -9.98 -16.84 17.04
C LEU A 178 -8.99 -15.76 17.48
N LEU A 179 -9.46 -14.73 18.18
CA LEU A 179 -8.56 -13.70 18.76
C LEU A 179 -7.68 -14.29 19.87
N ASP A 180 -8.22 -15.18 20.71
CA ASP A 180 -7.43 -15.87 21.75
C ASP A 180 -6.34 -16.75 21.10
N TYR A 181 -6.65 -17.47 20.00
CA TYR A 181 -5.66 -18.21 19.23
C TYR A 181 -4.58 -17.30 18.65
N MET A 182 -4.99 -16.18 18.03
CA MET A 182 -4.05 -15.23 17.44
C MET A 182 -3.14 -14.60 18.49
N ALA A 183 -3.62 -14.36 19.71
CA ALA A 183 -2.82 -13.82 20.81
C ALA A 183 -1.61 -14.70 21.18
N ALA A 184 -1.67 -16.00 20.93
CA ALA A 184 -0.54 -16.90 21.13
C ALA A 184 0.52 -16.85 20.01
N HIS A 185 0.20 -16.27 18.84
CA HIS A 185 1.03 -16.37 17.62
C HIS A 185 1.48 -15.04 17.05
N TYR A 186 0.84 -13.92 17.43
CA TYR A 186 1.11 -12.59 16.90
C TYR A 186 1.33 -11.58 18.05
N ASP A 187 2.05 -10.52 17.76
CA ASP A 187 2.30 -9.41 18.69
C ASP A 187 1.34 -8.23 18.47
N ALA A 188 0.72 -8.18 17.30
CA ALA A 188 -0.34 -7.24 16.99
C ALA A 188 -1.47 -7.90 16.21
N VAL A 189 -2.69 -7.37 16.34
CA VAL A 189 -3.84 -7.76 15.52
C VAL A 189 -4.55 -6.54 14.96
N ILE A 190 -4.92 -6.63 13.69
CA ILE A 190 -5.81 -5.68 13.02
C ILE A 190 -7.18 -6.35 12.93
N ILE A 191 -8.22 -5.68 13.46
CA ILE A 191 -9.60 -6.14 13.41
C ILE A 191 -10.37 -5.28 12.42
N GLU A 192 -10.72 -5.85 11.26
CA GLU A 192 -11.67 -5.23 10.33
C GLU A 192 -13.09 -5.48 10.81
N SER A 193 -13.66 -4.53 11.51
CA SER A 193 -14.98 -4.62 12.14
C SER A 193 -16.10 -4.10 11.24
N PHE A 194 -17.33 -4.09 11.76
CA PHE A 194 -18.52 -3.63 11.04
C PHE A 194 -18.70 -2.11 11.15
N GLY A 195 -19.27 -1.50 10.10
CA GLY A 195 -19.70 -0.11 10.11
C GLY A 195 -18.61 0.84 10.58
N VAL A 196 -18.89 1.61 11.60
CA VAL A 196 -17.97 2.61 12.18
C VAL A 196 -16.96 2.02 13.18
N GLY A 197 -16.93 0.71 13.39
CA GLY A 197 -15.98 0.06 14.30
C GLY A 197 -16.63 -0.82 15.38
N GLY A 198 -17.91 -1.22 15.21
CA GLY A 198 -18.62 -2.04 16.19
C GLY A 198 -18.06 -3.44 16.35
N LEU A 199 -17.92 -3.90 17.58
CA LEU A 199 -17.64 -5.30 17.94
C LEU A 199 -18.93 -6.01 18.37
N PRO A 200 -19.14 -7.28 17.96
CA PRO A 200 -20.28 -8.03 18.43
C PRO A 200 -20.16 -8.35 19.92
N SER A 201 -21.28 -8.28 20.63
CA SER A 201 -21.44 -8.78 21.98
C SER A 201 -22.57 -9.82 21.97
N TYR A 202 -22.22 -11.08 22.22
CA TYR A 202 -23.16 -12.20 22.22
C TYR A 202 -23.46 -12.63 23.66
N ASP A 203 -24.72 -12.93 23.95
CA ASP A 203 -25.17 -13.36 25.28
C ASP A 203 -24.61 -14.72 25.70
N ASP A 204 -24.11 -15.52 24.75
CA ASP A 204 -23.60 -16.89 24.95
C ASP A 204 -22.08 -16.99 25.23
N GLY A 205 -21.41 -15.84 25.53
CA GLY A 205 -20.01 -15.82 25.95
C GLY A 205 -19.00 -15.61 24.82
N GLY A 206 -19.43 -15.42 23.60
CA GLY A 206 -18.58 -15.02 22.48
C GLY A 206 -18.13 -13.56 22.56
N ASP A 207 -17.51 -13.18 23.68
CA ASP A 207 -17.23 -11.78 24.03
C ASP A 207 -15.92 -11.29 23.41
N TYR A 208 -16.05 -10.55 22.33
CA TYR A 208 -14.92 -9.87 21.68
C TYR A 208 -14.25 -8.83 22.59
N TYR A 209 -15.00 -8.19 23.49
CA TYR A 209 -14.43 -7.23 24.43
C TYR A 209 -13.48 -7.91 25.42
N ARG A 210 -13.84 -9.10 25.90
CA ARG A 210 -12.96 -9.92 26.76
C ARG A 210 -11.70 -10.34 26.02
N ALA A 211 -11.81 -10.78 24.76
CA ALA A 211 -10.68 -11.19 23.96
C ALA A 211 -9.74 -10.01 23.65
N VAL A 212 -10.26 -8.83 23.32
CA VAL A 212 -9.47 -7.60 23.14
C VAL A 212 -8.79 -7.19 24.45
N ALA A 213 -9.51 -7.23 25.59
CA ALA A 213 -8.93 -6.94 26.89
C ALA A 213 -7.79 -7.92 27.25
N HIS A 214 -7.93 -9.19 26.85
CA HIS A 214 -6.86 -10.18 27.01
C HIS A 214 -5.59 -9.79 26.24
N TRP A 215 -5.72 -9.37 24.97
CA TRP A 215 -4.60 -8.87 24.16
C TRP A 215 -3.89 -7.71 24.84
N ILE A 216 -4.64 -6.71 25.30
CA ILE A 216 -4.10 -5.53 25.98
C ILE A 216 -3.37 -5.91 27.27
N ASN A 217 -3.93 -6.82 28.06
CA ASN A 217 -3.31 -7.32 29.30
C ASN A 217 -2.00 -8.09 29.04
N LEU A 218 -1.83 -8.69 27.86
CA LEU A 218 -0.58 -9.30 27.43
C LEU A 218 0.45 -8.27 26.93
N GLY A 219 0.12 -6.97 26.93
CA GLY A 219 0.97 -5.91 26.39
C GLY A 219 1.07 -5.89 24.87
N LYS A 220 0.13 -6.55 24.17
CA LYS A 220 0.09 -6.64 22.70
C LYS A 220 -0.78 -5.56 22.08
N THR A 221 -0.54 -5.26 20.81
CA THR A 221 -1.23 -4.17 20.09
C THR A 221 -2.50 -4.66 19.44
N VAL A 222 -3.61 -3.95 19.64
CA VAL A 222 -4.87 -4.15 18.93
C VAL A 222 -5.19 -2.90 18.12
N ILE A 223 -5.40 -3.06 16.82
CA ILE A 223 -5.78 -1.99 15.90
C ILE A 223 -7.19 -2.28 15.40
N MET A 224 -8.09 -1.34 15.62
CA MET A 224 -9.46 -1.41 15.11
C MET A 224 -9.57 -0.63 13.79
N THR A 225 -10.21 -1.24 12.81
CA THR A 225 -10.55 -0.60 11.54
C THR A 225 -11.91 -1.10 11.05
N THR A 226 -12.34 -0.65 9.90
CA THR A 226 -13.63 -1.06 9.31
C THR A 226 -13.43 -1.78 7.99
N GLN A 227 -14.35 -2.71 7.69
CA GLN A 227 -14.45 -3.34 6.36
C GLN A 227 -15.07 -2.39 5.32
N VAL A 228 -15.69 -1.30 5.76
CA VAL A 228 -16.31 -0.32 4.85
C VAL A 228 -15.21 0.49 4.19
N THR A 229 -15.22 0.51 2.86
CA THR A 229 -14.12 1.09 2.07
C THR A 229 -14.03 2.60 2.21
N ASN A 230 -15.17 3.29 2.34
CA ASN A 230 -15.22 4.76 2.38
C ASN A 230 -15.59 5.25 3.78
N GLU A 231 -15.19 6.50 4.10
CA GLU A 231 -15.47 7.25 5.33
C GLU A 231 -14.62 6.83 6.54
N GLY A 232 -14.20 5.57 6.64
CA GLY A 232 -13.37 5.09 7.75
C GLY A 232 -14.15 4.73 9.02
N SER A 233 -13.42 4.48 10.11
CA SER A 233 -13.97 4.21 11.44
C SER A 233 -13.89 5.47 12.30
N ASN A 234 -14.99 5.84 12.93
CA ASN A 234 -15.02 6.87 13.98
C ASN A 234 -14.92 6.17 15.34
N MET A 235 -13.75 6.18 15.92
CA MET A 235 -13.55 5.74 17.31
C MET A 235 -12.97 6.88 18.13
#